data_40d3160484a3c33b5be20b96409d64ca
#
_entry.id   40d3160484a3c33b5be20b96409d64ca
#
_cell.length_a   1.000
_cell.length_b   1.000
_cell.length_c   1.000
_cell.angle_alpha   90.00
_cell.angle_beta   90.00
_cell.angle_gamma   90.00
#
_symmetry.space_group_name_H-M   'P 1'
#
loop_
_entity.id
_entity.type
_entity.pdbx_description
1 polymer ?
#
loop_
_entity_poly.entity_id
_entity_poly.type
_entity_poly.pdbx_seq_one_letter_code
_entity_poly.pdbx_strand_id
1 'polypeptide(L)'
;MCHDKARYHPAMAKKTLKLFANASDCEVAFYDAFERADLNLMMTVWADEPGIVCIHPDGSRLAGTTAIRLSFTEIFSQGPNAKVKVGELRSHQGQTLAIHSVYESFTVPDRKENLPPVLATNVYLLTPHGWRMILHHASMSPQGTTVEEQGVLRILH
;
A
#
# COMPACT_ATOMS: atom_id res chain seq x y z
N MET A 1 13.67 -49.60 33.65
CA MET A 1 12.63 -49.20 32.66
C MET A 1 12.62 -47.70 32.56
N CYS A 2 13.40 -47.16 31.64
CA CYS A 2 13.44 -45.70 31.36
C CYS A 2 12.49 -45.43 30.23
N HIS A 3 11.47 -44.61 30.49
CA HIS A 3 10.58 -44.12 29.46
C HIS A 3 11.15 -42.81 28.92
N ASP A 4 11.70 -42.87 27.71
CA ASP A 4 12.13 -41.73 26.95
C ASP A 4 10.89 -41.02 26.36
N LYS A 5 10.54 -39.87 26.95
CA LYS A 5 9.47 -39.01 26.40
C LYS A 5 10.09 -38.18 25.28
N ALA A 6 9.97 -38.64 24.04
CA ALA A 6 10.24 -37.86 22.86
C ALA A 6 9.45 -36.54 22.92
N ARG A 7 10.14 -35.43 23.02
CA ARG A 7 9.56 -34.07 22.94
C ARG A 7 9.15 -33.82 21.50
N TYR A 8 7.86 -33.84 21.27
CA TYR A 8 7.29 -33.37 19.98
C TYR A 8 7.53 -31.88 19.87
N HIS A 9 8.41 -31.50 18.96
CA HIS A 9 8.57 -30.13 18.52
C HIS A 9 7.59 -29.92 17.35
N PRO A 10 6.57 -29.07 17.48
CA PRO A 10 5.75 -28.73 16.34
C PRO A 10 6.63 -27.98 15.33
N ALA A 11 6.75 -28.57 14.14
CA ALA A 11 7.43 -27.91 13.03
C ALA A 11 6.77 -26.53 12.81
N MET A 12 7.52 -25.46 12.95
CA MET A 12 7.07 -24.12 12.60
C MET A 12 6.64 -24.16 11.14
N ALA A 13 5.34 -23.97 10.92
CA ALA A 13 4.79 -23.84 9.58
C ALA A 13 5.57 -22.72 8.87
N LYS A 14 6.29 -23.07 7.80
CA LYS A 14 6.97 -22.08 6.95
C LYS A 14 5.91 -21.14 6.43
N LYS A 15 5.92 -19.89 6.92
CA LYS A 15 5.04 -18.82 6.43
C LYS A 15 5.32 -18.67 4.94
N THR A 16 4.42 -19.17 4.10
CA THR A 16 4.54 -19.06 2.65
C THR A 16 4.51 -17.55 2.32
N LEU A 17 5.64 -16.99 1.91
CA LEU A 17 5.72 -15.60 1.48
C LEU A 17 4.86 -15.45 0.22
N LYS A 18 3.88 -14.56 0.26
CA LYS A 18 3.06 -14.24 -0.90
C LYS A 18 3.94 -13.59 -1.95
N LEU A 19 4.04 -14.20 -3.13
CA LEU A 19 4.74 -13.65 -4.27
C LEU A 19 3.77 -12.82 -5.10
N PHE A 20 4.15 -11.57 -5.41
CA PHE A 20 3.43 -10.75 -6.38
C PHE A 20 4.15 -10.86 -7.72
N ALA A 21 3.44 -11.37 -8.73
CA ALA A 21 4.00 -11.64 -10.05
C ALA A 21 4.29 -10.35 -10.84
N ASN A 22 3.57 -9.29 -10.54
CA ASN A 22 3.71 -7.96 -11.15
C ASN A 22 3.40 -6.85 -10.16
N ALA A 23 3.69 -5.61 -10.53
CA ALA A 23 3.43 -4.43 -9.69
C ALA A 23 1.94 -4.22 -9.41
N SER A 24 1.08 -4.52 -10.39
CA SER A 24 -0.38 -4.37 -10.24
C SER A 24 -0.95 -5.34 -9.20
N ASP A 25 -0.48 -6.58 -9.14
CA ASP A 25 -0.88 -7.53 -8.09
C ASP A 25 -0.48 -7.03 -6.70
N CYS A 26 0.71 -6.42 -6.60
CA CYS A 26 1.20 -5.80 -5.36
C CYS A 26 0.32 -4.61 -4.96
N GLU A 27 -0.07 -3.77 -5.92
CA GLU A 27 -0.98 -2.63 -5.71
C GLU A 27 -2.36 -3.07 -5.23
N VAL A 28 -2.95 -4.05 -5.89
CA VAL A 28 -4.25 -4.62 -5.46
C VAL A 28 -4.17 -5.13 -4.03
N ALA A 29 -3.08 -5.81 -3.67
CA ALA A 29 -2.90 -6.29 -2.30
C ALA A 29 -2.73 -5.16 -1.27
N PHE A 30 -2.11 -4.04 -1.66
CA PHE A 30 -1.98 -2.86 -0.79
C PHE A 30 -3.36 -2.29 -0.43
N TYR A 31 -4.20 -2.06 -1.42
CA TYR A 31 -5.54 -1.51 -1.19
C TYR A 31 -6.49 -2.51 -0.51
N ASP A 32 -6.42 -3.80 -0.85
CA ASP A 32 -7.18 -4.85 -0.15
C ASP A 32 -6.80 -4.92 1.34
N ALA A 33 -5.50 -4.85 1.64
CA ALA A 33 -5.02 -4.80 3.02
C ALA A 33 -5.53 -3.58 3.78
N PHE A 34 -5.55 -2.42 3.11
CA PHE A 34 -6.08 -1.19 3.69
C PHE A 34 -7.58 -1.30 3.99
N GLU A 35 -8.39 -1.73 3.01
CA GLU A 35 -9.84 -1.87 3.18
C GLU A 35 -10.22 -2.87 4.28
N ARG A 36 -9.43 -3.92 4.46
CA ARG A 36 -9.68 -4.99 5.44
C ARG A 36 -9.01 -4.75 6.79
N ALA A 37 -8.23 -3.70 6.92
CA ALA A 37 -7.36 -3.46 8.07
C ALA A 37 -6.43 -4.67 8.37
N ASP A 38 -5.93 -5.32 7.32
CA ASP A 38 -5.07 -6.49 7.41
C ASP A 38 -3.60 -6.10 7.46
N LEU A 39 -3.08 -5.92 8.68
CA LEU A 39 -1.67 -5.55 8.88
C LEU A 39 -0.69 -6.59 8.33
N ASN A 40 -1.03 -7.88 8.42
CA ASN A 40 -0.15 -8.93 7.92
C ASN A 40 -0.02 -8.87 6.41
N LEU A 41 -1.14 -8.72 5.69
CA LEU A 41 -1.13 -8.54 4.25
C LEU A 41 -0.42 -7.24 3.88
N MET A 42 -0.71 -6.12 4.57
CA MET A 42 -0.06 -4.84 4.33
C MET A 42 1.45 -4.97 4.40
N MET A 43 1.98 -5.63 5.41
CA MET A 43 3.44 -5.79 5.57
C MET A 43 4.07 -6.78 4.60
N THR A 44 3.30 -7.59 3.87
CA THR A 44 3.84 -8.39 2.76
C THR A 44 4.00 -7.58 1.47
N VAL A 45 3.28 -6.47 1.35
CA VAL A 45 3.36 -5.58 0.18
C VAL A 45 4.69 -4.84 0.15
N TRP A 46 5.17 -4.38 1.29
CA TRP A 46 6.40 -3.61 1.41
C TRP A 46 7.65 -4.46 1.20
N ALA A 47 8.67 -3.86 0.56
CA ALA A 47 10.00 -4.46 0.51
C ALA A 47 10.63 -4.49 1.91
N ASP A 48 11.47 -5.49 2.15
CA ASP A 48 12.27 -5.57 3.38
C ASP A 48 13.62 -4.89 3.17
N GLU A 49 13.56 -3.57 3.01
CA GLU A 49 14.72 -2.71 2.75
C GLU A 49 14.65 -1.44 3.60
N PRO A 50 15.82 -0.91 4.04
CA PRO A 50 15.84 0.28 4.89
C PRO A 50 15.39 1.57 4.17
N GLY A 51 15.44 1.57 2.83
CA GLY A 51 15.12 2.74 2.01
C GLY A 51 13.64 2.93 1.69
N ILE A 52 12.75 2.07 2.18
CA ILE A 52 11.31 2.20 1.92
C ILE A 52 10.72 3.42 2.62
N VAL A 53 9.78 4.10 1.94
CA VAL A 53 9.16 5.34 2.44
C VAL A 53 7.66 5.30 2.22
N CYS A 54 6.91 5.68 3.24
CA CYS A 54 5.48 5.96 3.16
C CYS A 54 5.23 7.41 3.56
N ILE A 55 4.50 8.16 2.72
CA ILE A 55 4.07 9.53 3.01
C ILE A 55 2.56 9.55 2.95
N HIS A 56 1.93 9.79 4.08
CA HIS A 56 0.48 9.89 4.18
C HIS A 56 -0.05 11.23 3.65
N PRO A 57 -1.35 11.32 3.31
CA PRO A 57 -1.95 12.55 2.78
C PRO A 57 -1.82 13.78 3.70
N ASP A 58 -1.61 13.57 4.98
CA ASP A 58 -1.35 14.63 5.98
C ASP A 58 0.09 15.15 5.97
N GLY A 59 0.96 14.58 5.14
CA GLY A 59 2.37 14.94 5.00
C GLY A 59 3.32 14.19 5.94
N SER A 60 2.82 13.28 6.79
CA SER A 60 3.67 12.45 7.66
C SER A 60 4.55 11.53 6.81
N ARG A 61 5.87 11.67 6.95
CA ARG A 61 6.86 10.85 6.23
C ARG A 61 7.45 9.80 7.15
N LEU A 62 7.28 8.55 6.78
CA LEU A 62 7.73 7.36 7.52
C LEU A 62 8.80 6.65 6.70
N ALA A 63 9.91 6.31 7.31
CA ALA A 63 11.01 5.60 6.66
C ALA A 63 11.31 4.28 7.37
N GLY A 64 11.43 3.20 6.58
CA GLY A 64 11.75 1.86 7.04
C GLY A 64 10.56 1.08 7.59
N THR A 65 10.75 -0.23 7.67
CA THR A 65 9.69 -1.21 7.97
C THR A 65 9.02 -0.97 9.33
N THR A 66 9.80 -0.62 10.35
CA THR A 66 9.27 -0.43 11.71
C THR A 66 8.31 0.77 11.78
N ALA A 67 8.69 1.93 11.22
CA ALA A 67 7.85 3.12 11.23
C ALA A 67 6.56 2.92 10.43
N ILE A 68 6.67 2.28 9.25
CA ILE A 68 5.51 1.97 8.41
C ILE A 68 4.57 0.99 9.12
N ARG A 69 5.10 -0.07 9.73
CA ARG A 69 4.31 -1.03 10.51
C ARG A 69 3.55 -0.36 11.66
N LEU A 70 4.22 0.49 12.43
CA LEU A 70 3.60 1.18 13.56
C LEU A 70 2.46 2.08 13.10
N SER A 71 2.65 2.83 12.03
CA SER A 71 1.62 3.70 11.47
C SER A 71 0.38 2.91 11.00
N PHE A 72 0.56 1.83 10.23
CA PHE A 72 -0.58 1.01 9.81
C PHE A 72 -1.22 0.25 10.97
N THR A 73 -0.47 -0.11 12.02
CA THR A 73 -1.05 -0.66 13.24
C THR A 73 -2.01 0.33 13.88
N GLU A 74 -1.63 1.60 13.97
CA GLU A 74 -2.49 2.66 14.52
C GLU A 74 -3.72 2.90 13.63
N ILE A 75 -3.53 3.07 12.32
CA ILE A 75 -4.62 3.25 11.35
C ILE A 75 -5.63 2.10 11.44
N PHE A 76 -5.16 0.86 11.49
CA PHE A 76 -6.00 -0.34 11.50
C PHE A 76 -6.60 -0.67 12.87
N SER A 77 -6.13 -0.05 13.94
CA SER A 77 -6.68 -0.24 15.29
C SER A 77 -8.16 0.16 15.39
N GLN A 78 -8.61 1.03 14.49
CA GLN A 78 -10.00 1.47 14.39
C GLN A 78 -10.88 0.53 13.55
N GLY A 79 -10.29 -0.53 12.99
CA GLY A 79 -10.97 -1.49 12.11
C GLY A 79 -11.12 -0.98 10.66
N PRO A 80 -11.80 -1.76 9.80
CA PRO A 80 -12.03 -1.40 8.41
C PRO A 80 -12.99 -0.21 8.32
N ASN A 81 -12.48 0.96 7.95
CA ASN A 81 -13.21 2.22 8.05
C ASN A 81 -13.57 2.85 6.71
N ALA A 82 -12.93 2.43 5.63
CA ALA A 82 -13.14 3.02 4.32
C ALA A 82 -13.02 1.98 3.21
N LYS A 83 -13.77 2.20 2.14
CA LYS A 83 -13.55 1.57 0.83
C LYS A 83 -12.68 2.49 -0.01
N VAL A 84 -11.79 1.91 -0.79
CA VAL A 84 -10.87 2.66 -1.66
C VAL A 84 -11.14 2.29 -3.11
N LYS A 85 -11.53 3.26 -3.91
CA LYS A 85 -11.58 3.13 -5.37
C LYS A 85 -10.33 3.77 -5.95
N VAL A 86 -9.52 2.95 -6.63
CA VAL A 86 -8.35 3.41 -7.37
C VAL A 86 -8.76 3.72 -8.80
N GLY A 87 -8.39 4.89 -9.30
CA GLY A 87 -8.74 5.33 -10.65
C GLY A 87 -7.59 6.03 -11.34
N GLU A 88 -7.79 6.29 -12.63
CA GLU A 88 -6.92 7.12 -13.48
C GLU A 88 -5.44 6.71 -13.45
N LEU A 89 -5.19 5.39 -13.44
CA LEU A 89 -3.83 4.86 -13.41
C LEU A 89 -3.01 5.37 -14.60
N ARG A 90 -1.89 6.02 -14.27
CA ARG A 90 -0.76 6.23 -15.19
C ARG A 90 0.40 5.40 -14.70
N SER A 91 0.91 4.52 -15.54
CA SER A 91 1.97 3.59 -15.14
C SER A 91 3.19 3.68 -16.06
N HIS A 92 4.33 3.50 -15.46
CA HIS A 92 5.59 3.26 -16.16
C HIS A 92 6.16 1.93 -15.68
N GLN A 93 6.33 0.99 -16.60
CA GLN A 93 6.78 -0.35 -16.31
C GLN A 93 8.18 -0.58 -16.87
N GLY A 94 9.16 -0.71 -15.98
CA GLY A 94 10.51 -1.18 -16.31
C GLY A 94 10.68 -2.66 -16.02
N GLN A 95 11.88 -3.17 -16.22
CA GLN A 95 12.20 -4.59 -15.96
C GLN A 95 12.19 -4.92 -14.48
N THR A 96 12.68 -4.00 -13.65
CA THR A 96 12.83 -4.21 -12.19
C THR A 96 12.15 -3.13 -11.37
N LEU A 97 11.70 -2.05 -11.98
CA LEU A 97 11.05 -0.92 -11.34
C LEU A 97 9.74 -0.59 -12.06
N ALA A 98 8.69 -0.33 -11.31
CA ALA A 98 7.43 0.18 -11.84
C ALA A 98 6.97 1.38 -11.02
N ILE A 99 6.34 2.34 -11.70
CA ILE A 99 5.77 3.53 -11.09
C ILE A 99 4.31 3.61 -11.49
N HIS A 100 3.43 3.74 -10.50
CA HIS A 100 2.01 3.99 -10.70
C HIS A 100 1.63 5.33 -10.08
N SER A 101 0.98 6.18 -10.86
CA SER A 101 0.30 7.37 -10.36
C SER A 101 -1.19 7.14 -10.44
N VAL A 102 -1.89 7.31 -9.35
CA VAL A 102 -3.32 6.96 -9.21
C VAL A 102 -4.08 8.03 -8.45
N TYR A 103 -5.39 8.08 -8.67
CA TYR A 103 -6.34 8.72 -7.77
C TYR A 103 -6.93 7.69 -6.82
N GLU A 104 -6.95 8.01 -5.54
CA GLU A 104 -7.59 7.23 -4.49
C GLU A 104 -8.85 7.97 -4.03
N SER A 105 -9.99 7.34 -4.21
CA SER A 105 -11.27 7.88 -3.74
C SER A 105 -11.77 7.05 -2.56
N PHE A 106 -11.91 7.69 -1.41
CA PHE A 106 -12.31 7.02 -0.17
C PHE A 106 -13.81 7.20 0.08
N THR A 107 -14.49 6.10 0.36
CA THR A 107 -15.89 6.09 0.81
C THR A 107 -15.94 5.54 2.22
N VAL A 108 -16.40 6.36 3.16
CA VAL A 108 -16.59 5.96 4.55
C VAL A 108 -18.06 5.63 4.76
N PRO A 109 -18.39 4.46 5.34
CA PRO A 109 -19.78 4.13 5.70
C PRO A 109 -20.38 5.24 6.58
N ASP A 110 -21.66 5.52 6.37
CA ASP A 110 -22.42 6.55 7.13
C ASP A 110 -22.00 8.01 6.93
N ARG A 111 -21.00 8.30 6.07
CA ARG A 111 -20.71 9.66 5.62
C ARG A 111 -21.38 9.94 4.29
N LYS A 112 -22.21 11.01 4.26
CA LYS A 112 -22.87 11.46 3.02
C LYS A 112 -21.98 12.31 2.13
N GLU A 113 -20.91 12.85 2.67
CA GLU A 113 -19.98 13.71 1.94
C GLU A 113 -18.85 12.89 1.31
N ASN A 114 -18.61 13.13 0.03
CA ASN A 114 -17.43 12.57 -0.62
C ASN A 114 -16.17 13.23 -0.06
N LEU A 115 -15.23 12.41 0.37
CA LEU A 115 -13.90 12.92 0.72
C LEU A 115 -13.19 13.40 -0.55
N PRO A 116 -12.38 14.47 -0.45
CA PRO A 116 -11.53 14.86 -1.57
C PRO A 116 -10.66 13.69 -2.03
N PRO A 117 -10.47 13.52 -3.33
CA PRO A 117 -9.59 12.47 -3.83
C PRO A 117 -8.15 12.72 -3.38
N VAL A 118 -7.43 11.65 -3.22
CA VAL A 118 -6.00 11.65 -2.89
C VAL A 118 -5.23 11.29 -4.15
N LEU A 119 -4.17 12.03 -4.43
CA LEU A 119 -3.20 11.67 -5.46
C LEU A 119 -2.12 10.80 -4.84
N ALA A 120 -1.87 9.63 -5.39
CA ALA A 120 -0.81 8.77 -4.91
C ALA A 120 0.19 8.41 -6.02
N THR A 121 1.45 8.34 -5.63
CA THR A 121 2.53 7.76 -6.43
C THR A 121 3.07 6.56 -5.70
N ASN A 122 2.93 5.39 -6.33
CA ASN A 122 3.41 4.11 -5.84
C ASN A 122 4.60 3.66 -6.67
N VAL A 123 5.68 3.29 -6.02
CA VAL A 123 6.86 2.75 -6.69
C VAL A 123 7.11 1.33 -6.19
N TYR A 124 7.32 0.44 -7.15
CA TYR A 124 7.51 -0.99 -6.92
C TYR A 124 8.85 -1.45 -7.45
N LEU A 125 9.49 -2.36 -6.73
CA LEU A 125 10.75 -2.98 -7.08
C LEU A 125 10.56 -4.49 -7.23
N LEU A 126 11.16 -5.08 -8.27
CA LEU A 126 11.27 -6.53 -8.39
C LEU A 126 12.37 -7.03 -7.47
N THR A 127 11.98 -7.74 -6.43
CA THR A 127 12.88 -8.38 -5.45
C THR A 127 13.00 -9.88 -5.73
N PRO A 128 13.93 -10.61 -5.09
CA PRO A 128 13.97 -12.08 -5.15
C PRO A 128 12.66 -12.76 -4.69
N HIS A 129 11.80 -12.02 -3.96
CA HIS A 129 10.52 -12.49 -3.44
C HIS A 129 9.32 -11.90 -4.20
N GLY A 130 9.49 -11.53 -5.47
CA GLY A 130 8.49 -10.90 -6.31
C GLY A 130 8.44 -9.38 -6.14
N TRP A 131 7.46 -8.77 -6.79
CA TRP A 131 7.29 -7.31 -6.74
C TRP A 131 6.91 -6.85 -5.34
N ARG A 132 7.51 -5.73 -4.90
CA ARG A 132 7.26 -5.12 -3.59
C ARG A 132 7.23 -3.60 -3.72
N MET A 133 6.42 -2.97 -2.91
CA MET A 133 6.35 -1.51 -2.80
C MET A 133 7.57 -0.98 -2.05
N ILE A 134 8.18 0.07 -2.58
CA ILE A 134 9.31 0.77 -1.95
C ILE A 134 8.98 2.22 -1.61
N LEU A 135 7.97 2.78 -2.29
CA LEU A 135 7.47 4.12 -1.99
C LEU A 135 5.95 4.15 -2.18
N HIS A 136 5.27 4.74 -1.21
CA HIS A 136 3.92 5.26 -1.34
C HIS A 136 3.94 6.72 -0.91
N HIS A 137 3.56 7.61 -1.82
CA HIS A 137 3.44 9.03 -1.52
C HIS A 137 2.05 9.50 -1.91
N ALA A 138 1.26 9.80 -0.90
CA ALA A 138 -0.09 10.30 -1.05
C ALA A 138 -0.16 11.79 -0.68
N SER A 139 -1.01 12.53 -1.39
CA SER A 139 -1.27 13.95 -1.13
C SER A 139 -2.73 14.28 -1.40
N MET A 140 -3.27 15.21 -0.63
CA MET A 140 -4.63 15.71 -0.87
C MET A 140 -4.69 16.41 -2.22
N SER A 141 -5.65 16.01 -3.06
CA SER A 141 -5.93 16.74 -4.31
C SER A 141 -6.79 17.98 -4.00
N PRO A 142 -6.51 19.13 -4.62
CA PRO A 142 -7.40 20.28 -4.53
C PRO A 142 -8.80 19.89 -5.02
N GLN A 143 -9.84 20.29 -4.30
CA GLN A 143 -11.21 20.03 -4.70
C GLN A 143 -11.48 20.65 -6.07
N GLY A 144 -12.02 19.87 -7.00
CA GLY A 144 -12.51 20.34 -8.31
C GLY A 144 -11.51 20.24 -9.46
N THR A 145 -10.35 19.65 -9.29
CA THR A 145 -9.41 19.39 -10.40
C THR A 145 -9.51 17.97 -10.94
N THR A 146 -10.57 17.68 -11.67
CA THR A 146 -10.51 16.66 -12.72
C THR A 146 -9.93 17.31 -13.96
N VAL A 147 -8.62 17.29 -14.10
CA VAL A 147 -7.90 18.01 -15.19
C VAL A 147 -7.88 17.20 -16.49
N GLU A 148 -8.52 16.04 -16.59
CA GLU A 148 -8.39 15.14 -17.73
C GLU A 148 -9.39 15.36 -18.87
N GLU A 149 -10.41 16.21 -18.73
CA GLU A 149 -11.38 16.41 -19.83
C GLU A 149 -10.98 17.46 -20.86
N GLN A 150 -9.94 18.25 -20.61
CA GLN A 150 -9.52 19.24 -21.61
C GLN A 150 -7.99 19.32 -21.64
N GLY A 151 -7.39 18.74 -22.67
CA GLY A 151 -5.95 18.75 -22.94
C GLY A 151 -5.30 20.13 -23.10
N VAL A 152 -5.48 21.00 -22.12
CA VAL A 152 -4.81 22.30 -22.06
C VAL A 152 -4.28 22.51 -20.65
N LEU A 153 -2.99 22.28 -20.51
CA LEU A 153 -2.20 22.74 -19.38
C LEU A 153 -2.28 24.28 -19.31
N ARG A 154 -3.14 24.84 -18.49
CA ARG A 154 -3.00 26.25 -18.11
C ARG A 154 -1.97 26.33 -16.98
N ILE A 155 -0.75 26.63 -17.37
CA ILE A 155 0.27 27.11 -16.43
C ILE A 155 -0.20 28.50 -15.99
N LEU A 156 -0.70 28.58 -14.76
CA LEU A 156 -0.94 29.88 -14.13
C LEU A 156 0.38 30.35 -13.53
N HIS A 157 0.86 31.45 -14.07
CA HIS A 157 1.97 32.23 -13.53
C HIS A 157 1.53 32.96 -12.27
#